data_aa663de7bf2da691b321a2ff740532aa
#
_entry.id   aa663de7bf2da691b321a2ff740532aa
#
_cell.length_a   1.000
_cell.length_b   1.000
_cell.length_c   1.000
_cell.angle_alpha   90.00
_cell.angle_beta   90.00
_cell.angle_gamma   90.00
#
_symmetry.space_group_name_H-M   'P 1'
#
loop_
_entity.id
_entity.type
_entity.pdbx_description
1 polymer ?
#
loop_
_entity_poly.entity_id
_entity_poly.type
_entity_poly.pdbx_seq_one_letter_code
_entity_poly.pdbx_strand_id
1 'polypeptide(L)'
;MRDNLFNDNIDIADFRFDKSVVKVFDDMVRRSVPGYDSMIQMVGLVARMYGQDDTSYYDLGSSTGAITLAIALNNKHKNNKFIAIDNSAEMVKKCKANLDNKIDNLQVLCSDITDTDISNASIVVLNLTLQFIDVGARAALLKKIYDGLNPGGVLVISEKIHFEDSETQDHITKLHLDFKRENGYSELEIANKRQAIENVMITETKRMHIDRLKDCGFMETSCYFQCLNFVSFLSVK
;
A
#
# COMPACT_ATOMS: atom_id res chain seq x y z
N MET A 1 14.78 -1.24 13.66
CA MET A 1 15.83 -0.20 13.75
C MET A 1 15.14 1.14 13.60
N ARG A 2 15.50 2.16 14.41
CA ARG A 2 14.85 3.47 14.34
C ARG A 2 15.20 4.18 13.02
N ASP A 3 14.23 4.84 12.40
CA ASP A 3 14.40 5.68 11.21
C ASP A 3 15.18 6.95 11.58
N ASN A 4 16.37 7.09 11.03
CA ASN A 4 17.26 8.26 11.19
C ASN A 4 17.76 8.78 9.83
N LEU A 5 17.10 8.38 8.73
CA LEU A 5 17.56 8.68 7.37
C LEU A 5 17.56 10.17 7.03
N PHE A 6 16.76 10.96 7.73
CA PHE A 6 16.54 12.37 7.42
C PHE A 6 17.05 13.31 8.51
N ASN A 7 17.94 12.80 9.44
CA ASN A 7 18.47 13.58 10.57
C ASN A 7 19.45 14.68 10.16
N ASP A 8 20.15 14.52 9.05
CA ASP A 8 21.20 15.43 8.62
C ASP A 8 20.78 16.25 7.39
N ASN A 9 21.42 17.43 7.19
CA ASN A 9 21.27 18.19 5.94
C ASN A 9 22.02 17.48 4.81
N ILE A 10 21.33 16.55 4.16
CA ILE A 10 21.82 15.81 2.99
C ILE A 10 21.25 16.49 1.74
N ASP A 11 22.00 16.47 0.63
CA ASP A 11 21.44 16.73 -0.69
C ASP A 11 20.27 15.77 -0.90
N ILE A 12 19.04 16.31 -0.86
CA ILE A 12 17.81 15.52 -0.85
C ILE A 12 17.57 15.03 -2.27
N ALA A 13 18.07 13.83 -2.56
CA ALA A 13 17.67 13.12 -3.76
C ALA A 13 16.22 12.63 -3.64
N ASP A 14 15.56 12.41 -4.77
CA ASP A 14 14.22 11.80 -4.80
C ASP A 14 14.18 10.51 -3.99
N PHE A 15 13.10 10.32 -3.27
CA PHE A 15 12.90 9.14 -2.42
C PHE A 15 12.98 7.85 -3.23
N ARG A 16 13.83 6.92 -2.79
CA ARG A 16 13.97 5.60 -3.41
C ARG A 16 13.89 4.52 -2.34
N PHE A 17 13.23 3.42 -2.67
CA PHE A 17 13.17 2.24 -1.81
C PHE A 17 14.46 1.42 -1.90
N ASP A 18 15.57 2.04 -1.48
CA ASP A 18 16.90 1.46 -1.48
C ASP A 18 17.25 0.70 -0.18
N LYS A 19 18.48 0.22 -0.09
CA LYS A 19 18.99 -0.54 1.06
C LYS A 19 18.95 0.22 2.38
N SER A 20 19.06 1.54 2.36
CA SER A 20 19.01 2.39 3.56
C SER A 20 17.57 2.47 4.09
N VAL A 21 16.61 2.71 3.19
CA VAL A 21 15.18 2.75 3.50
C VAL A 21 14.67 1.40 4.00
N VAL A 22 15.04 0.29 3.36
CA VAL A 22 14.61 -1.06 3.76
C VAL A 22 14.94 -1.39 5.20
N LYS A 23 16.08 -0.92 5.72
CA LYS A 23 16.52 -1.20 7.10
C LYS A 23 15.60 -0.59 8.17
N VAL A 24 14.98 0.54 7.86
CA VAL A 24 14.17 1.33 8.78
C VAL A 24 12.69 1.40 8.37
N PHE A 25 12.32 0.75 7.26
CA PHE A 25 11.01 0.89 6.62
C PHE A 25 9.83 0.65 7.58
N ASP A 26 9.89 -0.42 8.35
CA ASP A 26 8.80 -0.78 9.28
C ASP A 26 8.61 0.27 10.39
N ASP A 27 9.70 0.86 10.90
CA ASP A 27 9.65 1.97 11.86
C ASP A 27 9.17 3.25 11.18
N MET A 28 9.73 3.53 10.00
CA MET A 28 9.41 4.71 9.21
C MET A 28 7.93 4.80 8.86
N VAL A 29 7.32 3.72 8.40
CA VAL A 29 5.91 3.73 8.00
C VAL A 29 4.98 3.86 9.20
N ARG A 30 5.24 3.17 10.32
CA ARG A 30 4.43 3.27 11.55
C ARG A 30 4.46 4.66 12.16
N ARG A 31 5.62 5.31 12.14
CA ARG A 31 5.78 6.68 12.66
C ARG A 31 5.20 7.75 11.72
N SER A 32 4.95 7.43 10.45
CA SER A 32 4.51 8.39 9.43
C SER A 32 3.05 8.22 8.99
N VAL A 33 2.50 7.02 9.12
CA VAL A 33 1.16 6.66 8.63
C VAL A 33 0.25 6.36 9.81
N PRO A 34 -0.65 7.27 10.18
CA PRO A 34 -1.60 7.03 11.26
C PRO A 34 -2.52 5.87 10.91
N GLY A 35 -2.63 4.91 11.85
CA GLY A 35 -3.47 3.73 11.67
C GLY A 35 -2.88 2.61 10.80
N TYR A 36 -1.59 2.63 10.48
CA TYR A 36 -0.96 1.63 9.62
C TYR A 36 -1.19 0.19 10.07
N ASP A 37 -1.03 -0.11 11.36
CA ASP A 37 -1.28 -1.46 11.89
C ASP A 37 -2.76 -1.87 11.79
N SER A 38 -3.68 -0.92 11.92
CA SER A 38 -5.11 -1.16 11.69
C SER A 38 -5.42 -1.47 10.22
N MET A 39 -4.77 -0.77 9.27
CA MET A 39 -4.91 -1.09 7.84
C MET A 39 -4.48 -2.54 7.57
N ILE A 40 -3.32 -2.97 8.08
CA ILE A 40 -2.82 -4.35 7.93
C ILE A 40 -3.82 -5.35 8.51
N GLN A 41 -4.32 -5.09 9.73
CA GLN A 41 -5.29 -5.96 10.37
C GLN A 41 -6.58 -6.09 9.55
N MET A 42 -7.10 -4.98 9.04
CA MET A 42 -8.31 -4.99 8.21
C MET A 42 -8.11 -5.77 6.90
N VAL A 43 -6.96 -5.66 6.25
CA VAL A 43 -6.65 -6.47 5.07
C VAL A 43 -6.69 -7.97 5.38
N GLY A 44 -6.16 -8.39 6.53
CA GLY A 44 -6.28 -9.78 6.99
C GLY A 44 -7.75 -10.23 7.16
N LEU A 45 -8.61 -9.36 7.72
CA LEU A 45 -10.04 -9.66 7.85
C LEU A 45 -10.75 -9.75 6.50
N VAL A 46 -10.41 -8.87 5.56
CA VAL A 46 -10.91 -8.91 4.17
C VAL A 46 -10.51 -10.22 3.51
N ALA A 47 -9.25 -10.64 3.62
CA ALA A 47 -8.78 -11.91 3.05
C ALA A 47 -9.54 -13.11 3.61
N ARG A 48 -9.85 -13.12 4.90
CA ARG A 48 -10.66 -14.17 5.54
C ARG A 48 -12.11 -14.22 5.05
N MET A 49 -12.68 -13.04 4.72
CA MET A 49 -14.09 -12.91 4.34
C MET A 49 -14.32 -13.14 2.85
N TYR A 50 -13.43 -12.64 1.99
CA TYR A 50 -13.61 -12.61 0.54
C TYR A 50 -12.70 -13.57 -0.22
N GLY A 51 -11.77 -14.23 0.46
CA GLY A 51 -10.95 -15.26 -0.17
C GLY A 51 -11.81 -16.38 -0.76
N GLN A 52 -11.27 -17.09 -1.74
CA GLN A 52 -11.91 -18.22 -2.40
C GLN A 52 -10.90 -19.37 -2.51
N ASP A 53 -11.38 -20.61 -2.49
CA ASP A 53 -10.53 -21.79 -2.68
C ASP A 53 -9.90 -21.81 -4.08
N ASP A 54 -8.70 -22.38 -4.21
CA ASP A 54 -7.98 -22.59 -5.47
C ASP A 54 -7.67 -21.30 -6.26
N THR A 55 -7.48 -20.16 -5.56
CA THR A 55 -7.24 -18.85 -6.16
C THR A 55 -5.90 -18.25 -5.77
N SER A 56 -5.57 -17.12 -6.37
CA SER A 56 -4.37 -16.33 -6.09
C SER A 56 -4.69 -15.06 -5.30
N TYR A 57 -3.81 -14.73 -4.35
CA TYR A 57 -3.84 -13.50 -3.57
C TYR A 57 -2.62 -12.66 -3.93
N TYR A 58 -2.85 -11.44 -4.39
CA TYR A 58 -1.80 -10.54 -4.87
C TYR A 58 -1.59 -9.38 -3.89
N ASP A 59 -0.33 -9.17 -3.51
CA ASP A 59 0.14 -7.99 -2.78
C ASP A 59 1.03 -7.18 -3.71
N LEU A 60 0.49 -6.12 -4.29
CA LEU A 60 1.12 -5.29 -5.30
C LEU A 60 1.81 -4.08 -4.65
N GLY A 61 3.12 -4.05 -4.65
CA GLY A 61 3.96 -3.17 -3.84
C GLY A 61 4.14 -3.74 -2.44
N SER A 62 4.54 -5.02 -2.37
CA SER A 62 4.57 -5.80 -1.14
C SER A 62 5.59 -5.32 -0.10
N SER A 63 6.56 -4.50 -0.50
CA SER A 63 7.58 -3.94 0.38
C SER A 63 8.26 -5.03 1.24
N THR A 64 8.20 -4.95 2.56
CA THR A 64 8.78 -5.94 3.49
C THR A 64 7.87 -7.14 3.77
N GLY A 65 6.68 -7.23 3.15
CA GLY A 65 5.76 -8.37 3.20
C GLY A 65 4.73 -8.35 4.33
N ALA A 66 4.49 -7.19 4.96
CA ALA A 66 3.55 -7.09 6.08
C ALA A 66 2.10 -7.44 5.68
N ILE A 67 1.64 -6.96 4.53
CA ILE A 67 0.31 -7.24 3.98
C ILE A 67 0.20 -8.71 3.57
N THR A 68 1.19 -9.23 2.85
CA THR A 68 1.23 -10.65 2.46
C THR A 68 1.12 -11.57 3.68
N LEU A 69 1.84 -11.25 4.76
CA LEU A 69 1.78 -12.00 6.02
C LEU A 69 0.39 -11.93 6.65
N ALA A 70 -0.22 -10.73 6.71
CA ALA A 70 -1.55 -10.55 7.27
C ALA A 70 -2.62 -11.35 6.52
N ILE A 71 -2.56 -11.36 5.18
CA ILE A 71 -3.42 -12.17 4.32
C ILE A 71 -3.25 -13.66 4.65
N ALA A 72 -2.01 -14.16 4.66
CA ALA A 72 -1.73 -15.58 4.85
C ALA A 72 -2.15 -16.07 6.23
N LEU A 73 -1.86 -15.33 7.30
CA LEU A 73 -2.24 -15.69 8.67
C LEU A 73 -3.77 -15.71 8.91
N ASN A 74 -4.53 -14.95 8.12
CA ASN A 74 -5.98 -14.87 8.23
C ASN A 74 -6.71 -15.74 7.18
N ASN A 75 -6.00 -16.31 6.23
CA ASN A 75 -6.58 -17.16 5.20
C ASN A 75 -7.23 -18.40 5.80
N LYS A 76 -8.45 -18.70 5.38
CA LYS A 76 -9.22 -19.91 5.76
C LYS A 76 -9.56 -20.80 4.56
N HIS A 77 -9.14 -20.39 3.38
CA HIS A 77 -9.43 -21.05 2.11
C HIS A 77 -8.28 -21.97 1.70
N LYS A 78 -8.57 -22.92 0.83
CA LYS A 78 -7.65 -24.02 0.48
C LYS A 78 -6.92 -23.71 -0.83
N ASN A 79 -5.72 -24.28 -0.96
CA ASN A 79 -4.92 -24.31 -2.18
C ASN A 79 -4.61 -22.93 -2.77
N ASN A 80 -4.53 -21.90 -1.92
CA ASN A 80 -4.26 -20.55 -2.38
C ASN A 80 -2.79 -20.33 -2.68
N LYS A 81 -2.52 -19.48 -3.67
CA LYS A 81 -1.18 -18.95 -3.98
C LYS A 81 -1.08 -17.53 -3.44
N PHE A 82 0.04 -17.23 -2.78
CA PHE A 82 0.34 -15.88 -2.30
C PHE A 82 1.42 -15.29 -3.20
N ILE A 83 1.14 -14.16 -3.83
CA ILE A 83 2.01 -13.52 -4.82
C ILE A 83 2.30 -12.11 -4.35
N ALA A 84 3.53 -11.91 -3.86
CA ALA A 84 4.05 -10.63 -3.38
C ALA A 84 4.96 -10.02 -4.46
N ILE A 85 4.69 -8.79 -4.87
CA ILE A 85 5.41 -8.14 -5.97
C ILE A 85 5.90 -6.77 -5.53
N ASP A 86 7.16 -6.49 -5.80
CA ASP A 86 7.77 -5.17 -5.58
C ASP A 86 8.86 -4.93 -6.64
N ASN A 87 9.04 -3.70 -7.09
CA ASN A 87 10.06 -3.37 -8.08
C ASN A 87 11.44 -3.10 -7.45
N SER A 88 11.53 -2.96 -6.13
CA SER A 88 12.79 -2.83 -5.40
C SER A 88 13.39 -4.20 -5.06
N ALA A 89 14.54 -4.53 -5.64
CA ALA A 89 15.26 -5.77 -5.35
C ALA A 89 15.61 -5.92 -3.86
N GLU A 90 15.89 -4.80 -3.16
CA GLU A 90 16.20 -4.82 -1.73
C GLU A 90 14.94 -5.07 -0.88
N MET A 91 13.76 -4.52 -1.27
CA MET A 91 12.48 -4.85 -0.64
C MET A 91 12.13 -6.32 -0.84
N VAL A 92 12.23 -6.83 -2.06
CA VAL A 92 12.01 -8.24 -2.39
C VAL A 92 12.90 -9.18 -1.56
N LYS A 93 14.19 -8.85 -1.43
CA LYS A 93 15.12 -9.61 -0.57
C LYS A 93 14.66 -9.62 0.89
N LYS A 94 14.24 -8.47 1.41
CA LYS A 94 13.75 -8.34 2.80
C LYS A 94 12.42 -9.07 2.98
N CYS A 95 11.50 -8.94 2.03
CA CYS A 95 10.23 -9.65 2.00
C CYS A 95 10.44 -11.17 2.08
N LYS A 96 11.28 -11.73 1.22
CA LYS A 96 11.66 -13.17 1.25
C LYS A 96 12.17 -13.56 2.62
N ALA A 97 13.13 -12.82 3.18
CA ALA A 97 13.69 -13.13 4.50
C ALA A 97 12.66 -13.05 5.65
N ASN A 98 11.72 -12.11 5.57
CA ASN A 98 10.66 -11.94 6.58
C ASN A 98 9.59 -13.05 6.52
N LEU A 99 9.31 -13.57 5.31
CA LEU A 99 8.23 -14.52 5.06
C LEU A 99 8.72 -15.97 4.90
N ASP A 100 10.04 -16.19 4.86
CA ASP A 100 10.64 -17.50 4.73
C ASP A 100 10.11 -18.49 5.79
N ASN A 101 9.70 -19.69 5.36
CA ASN A 101 9.12 -20.74 6.19
C ASN A 101 7.84 -20.33 6.98
N LYS A 102 7.17 -19.23 6.64
CA LYS A 102 5.94 -18.79 7.29
C LYS A 102 4.69 -18.97 6.44
N ILE A 103 4.85 -19.02 5.13
CA ILE A 103 3.75 -19.06 4.16
C ILE A 103 4.04 -20.13 3.11
N ASP A 104 3.14 -21.11 3.04
CA ASP A 104 3.16 -22.11 1.97
C ASP A 104 2.68 -21.48 0.65
N ASN A 105 3.16 -21.99 -0.48
CA ASN A 105 2.80 -21.53 -1.83
C ASN A 105 3.03 -20.02 -2.07
N LEU A 106 4.06 -19.44 -1.42
CA LEU A 106 4.47 -18.05 -1.59
C LEU A 106 5.38 -17.87 -2.80
N GLN A 107 5.07 -16.87 -3.62
CA GLN A 107 5.97 -16.35 -4.66
C GLN A 107 6.28 -14.88 -4.36
N VAL A 108 7.56 -14.53 -4.29
CA VAL A 108 8.00 -13.13 -4.14
C VAL A 108 8.77 -12.74 -5.38
N LEU A 109 8.22 -11.81 -6.15
CA LEU A 109 8.69 -11.40 -7.47
C LEU A 109 9.28 -9.99 -7.44
N CYS A 110 10.39 -9.78 -8.13
CA CYS A 110 10.95 -8.46 -8.38
C CYS A 110 10.48 -8.01 -9.78
N SER A 111 9.43 -7.22 -9.85
CA SER A 111 8.81 -6.78 -11.11
C SER A 111 8.04 -5.49 -10.92
N ASP A 112 7.85 -4.74 -12.00
CA ASP A 112 6.88 -3.65 -12.01
C ASP A 112 5.47 -4.25 -12.02
N ILE A 113 4.62 -3.72 -11.15
CA ILE A 113 3.22 -4.18 -11.03
C ILE A 113 2.39 -3.84 -12.28
N THR A 114 2.80 -2.83 -13.05
CA THR A 114 2.14 -2.47 -14.31
C THR A 114 2.39 -3.51 -15.42
N ASP A 115 3.50 -4.28 -15.32
CA ASP A 115 3.86 -5.33 -16.28
C ASP A 115 3.40 -6.72 -15.83
N THR A 116 2.89 -6.85 -14.61
CA THR A 116 2.51 -8.14 -14.04
C THR A 116 1.13 -8.57 -14.52
N ASP A 117 1.01 -9.83 -14.95
CA ASP A 117 -0.27 -10.45 -15.25
C ASP A 117 -0.99 -10.83 -13.95
N ILE A 118 -2.27 -10.52 -13.89
CA ILE A 118 -3.16 -10.86 -12.76
C ILE A 118 -4.23 -11.80 -13.27
N SER A 119 -4.36 -12.96 -12.66
CA SER A 119 -5.35 -13.96 -13.08
C SER A 119 -5.78 -14.83 -11.91
N ASN A 120 -6.99 -15.38 -12.00
CA ASN A 120 -7.58 -16.23 -10.98
C ASN A 120 -7.43 -15.63 -9.57
N ALA A 121 -7.63 -14.32 -9.45
CA ALA A 121 -7.46 -13.60 -8.19
C ALA A 121 -8.76 -13.51 -7.41
N SER A 122 -8.73 -13.82 -6.12
CA SER A 122 -9.82 -13.48 -5.20
C SER A 122 -9.51 -12.27 -4.35
N ILE A 123 -8.24 -12.02 -4.07
CA ILE A 123 -7.77 -10.85 -3.30
C ILE A 123 -6.63 -10.16 -4.06
N VAL A 124 -6.77 -8.86 -4.28
CA VAL A 124 -5.68 -8.01 -4.75
C VAL A 124 -5.57 -6.82 -3.80
N VAL A 125 -4.36 -6.49 -3.37
CA VAL A 125 -4.09 -5.37 -2.46
C VAL A 125 -3.07 -4.41 -3.07
N LEU A 126 -3.37 -3.12 -3.01
CA LEU A 126 -2.48 -1.99 -3.25
C LEU A 126 -2.44 -1.17 -1.94
N ASN A 127 -1.44 -1.40 -1.10
CA ASN A 127 -1.35 -0.73 0.19
C ASN A 127 -0.26 0.35 0.19
N LEU A 128 -0.66 1.61 0.03
CA LEU A 128 0.21 2.78 -0.10
C LEU A 128 1.13 2.67 -1.34
N THR A 129 0.59 2.14 -2.42
CA THR A 129 1.35 1.79 -3.63
C THR A 129 0.92 2.60 -4.85
N LEU A 130 -0.40 2.76 -5.09
CA LEU A 130 -0.93 3.40 -6.29
C LEU A 130 -0.46 4.87 -6.41
N GLN A 131 -0.25 5.54 -5.29
CA GLN A 131 0.26 6.92 -5.22
C GLN A 131 1.67 7.11 -5.83
N PHE A 132 2.43 6.02 -6.02
CA PHE A 132 3.75 6.01 -6.66
C PHE A 132 3.71 5.60 -8.14
N ILE A 133 2.54 5.22 -8.65
CA ILE A 133 2.34 4.90 -10.06
C ILE A 133 1.99 6.19 -10.82
N ASP A 134 2.52 6.32 -12.03
CA ASP A 134 2.16 7.43 -12.92
C ASP A 134 0.64 7.55 -13.06
N VAL A 135 0.12 8.77 -12.95
CA VAL A 135 -1.32 9.03 -12.93
C VAL A 135 -2.00 8.46 -14.19
N GLY A 136 -1.32 8.60 -15.35
CA GLY A 136 -1.82 8.08 -16.62
C GLY A 136 -1.90 6.55 -16.70
N ALA A 137 -1.06 5.85 -15.91
CA ALA A 137 -1.03 4.37 -15.88
C ALA A 137 -2.03 3.75 -14.88
N ARG A 138 -2.53 4.52 -13.91
CA ARG A 138 -3.38 4.00 -12.81
C ARG A 138 -4.66 3.33 -13.30
N ALA A 139 -5.36 3.93 -14.27
CA ALA A 139 -6.60 3.38 -14.80
C ALA A 139 -6.36 2.03 -15.50
N ALA A 140 -5.29 1.91 -16.29
CA ALA A 140 -4.93 0.67 -16.98
C ALA A 140 -4.58 -0.44 -15.98
N LEU A 141 -3.83 -0.12 -14.92
CA LEU A 141 -3.51 -1.06 -13.85
C LEU A 141 -4.77 -1.56 -13.14
N LEU A 142 -5.67 -0.64 -12.73
CA LEU A 142 -6.91 -1.01 -12.05
C LEU A 142 -7.86 -1.81 -12.95
N LYS A 143 -7.90 -1.52 -14.26
CA LYS A 143 -8.65 -2.32 -15.21
C LYS A 143 -8.09 -3.74 -15.34
N LYS A 144 -6.76 -3.89 -15.43
CA LYS A 144 -6.09 -5.19 -15.42
C LYS A 144 -6.42 -5.99 -14.16
N ILE A 145 -6.40 -5.34 -12.98
CA ILE A 145 -6.79 -5.96 -11.71
C ILE A 145 -8.24 -6.43 -11.77
N TYR A 146 -9.15 -5.57 -12.21
CA TYR A 146 -10.56 -5.92 -12.36
C TYR A 146 -10.74 -7.15 -13.25
N ASP A 147 -10.08 -7.18 -14.41
CA ASP A 147 -10.18 -8.30 -15.35
C ASP A 147 -9.64 -9.61 -14.76
N GLY A 148 -8.56 -9.54 -14.00
CA GLY A 148 -7.91 -10.70 -13.35
C GLY A 148 -8.61 -11.21 -12.11
N LEU A 149 -9.49 -10.43 -11.48
CA LEU A 149 -10.30 -10.86 -10.34
C LEU A 149 -11.38 -11.84 -10.76
N ASN A 150 -11.65 -12.84 -9.94
CA ASN A 150 -12.80 -13.73 -10.08
C ASN A 150 -14.09 -12.99 -9.65
N PRO A 151 -15.29 -13.45 -10.10
CA PRO A 151 -16.55 -12.95 -9.55
C PRO A 151 -16.60 -13.08 -8.03
N GLY A 152 -16.97 -11.99 -7.34
CA GLY A 152 -16.94 -11.89 -5.87
C GLY A 152 -15.54 -11.70 -5.26
N GLY A 153 -14.49 -11.66 -6.07
CA GLY A 153 -13.17 -11.27 -5.64
C GLY A 153 -13.08 -9.76 -5.37
N VAL A 154 -12.08 -9.34 -4.61
CA VAL A 154 -12.00 -7.96 -4.13
C VAL A 154 -10.63 -7.31 -4.39
N LEU A 155 -10.69 -6.01 -4.60
CA LEU A 155 -9.55 -5.11 -4.57
C LEU A 155 -9.59 -4.26 -3.30
N VAL A 156 -8.48 -4.25 -2.56
CA VAL A 156 -8.23 -3.32 -1.45
C VAL A 156 -7.20 -2.29 -1.89
N ILE A 157 -7.54 -1.01 -1.76
CA ILE A 157 -6.60 0.10 -2.00
C ILE A 157 -6.50 0.93 -0.72
N SER A 158 -5.29 1.11 -0.20
CA SER A 158 -5.02 2.07 0.87
C SER A 158 -4.09 3.15 0.37
N GLU A 159 -4.46 4.43 0.50
CA GLU A 159 -3.71 5.55 -0.05
C GLU A 159 -3.73 6.77 0.86
N LYS A 160 -2.72 7.62 0.73
CA LYS A 160 -2.79 8.99 1.21
C LYS A 160 -3.57 9.82 0.21
N ILE A 161 -4.54 10.59 0.70
CA ILE A 161 -5.35 11.49 -0.12
C ILE A 161 -5.05 12.96 0.21
N HIS A 162 -5.49 13.85 -0.69
CA HIS A 162 -5.67 15.26 -0.38
C HIS A 162 -7.15 15.65 -0.43
N PHE A 163 -7.49 16.75 0.20
CA PHE A 163 -8.85 17.29 0.25
C PHE A 163 -8.99 18.44 -0.74
N GLU A 164 -10.15 18.54 -1.39
CA GLU A 164 -10.47 19.63 -2.32
C GLU A 164 -10.64 20.94 -1.58
N ASP A 165 -11.23 20.90 -0.38
CA ASP A 165 -11.39 22.06 0.50
C ASP A 165 -10.06 22.41 1.18
N SER A 166 -9.57 23.63 0.95
CA SER A 166 -8.28 24.10 1.44
C SER A 166 -8.20 24.19 2.96
N GLU A 167 -9.29 24.55 3.63
CA GLU A 167 -9.33 24.65 5.09
C GLU A 167 -9.22 23.27 5.75
N THR A 168 -9.98 22.30 5.24
CA THR A 168 -9.87 20.90 5.64
C THR A 168 -8.48 20.35 5.37
N GLN A 169 -7.91 20.64 4.18
CA GLN A 169 -6.56 20.21 3.81
C GLN A 169 -5.51 20.73 4.82
N ASP A 170 -5.59 22.00 5.19
CA ASP A 170 -4.66 22.63 6.13
C ASP A 170 -4.80 22.05 7.54
N HIS A 171 -6.03 21.87 8.03
CA HIS A 171 -6.28 21.29 9.34
C HIS A 171 -5.73 19.86 9.43
N ILE A 172 -6.05 19.03 8.45
CA ILE A 172 -5.58 17.63 8.44
C ILE A 172 -4.06 17.56 8.26
N THR A 173 -3.49 18.46 7.47
CA THR A 173 -2.02 18.54 7.32
C THR A 173 -1.36 18.86 8.66
N LYS A 174 -1.85 19.82 9.43
CA LYS A 174 -1.34 20.17 10.75
C LYS A 174 -1.43 18.98 11.72
N LEU A 175 -2.57 18.32 11.79
CA LEU A 175 -2.76 17.12 12.61
C LEU A 175 -1.79 15.99 12.21
N HIS A 176 -1.56 15.79 10.92
CA HIS A 176 -0.61 14.77 10.44
C HIS A 176 0.85 15.13 10.79
N LEU A 177 1.22 16.40 10.76
CA LEU A 177 2.53 16.86 11.20
C LEU A 177 2.70 16.64 12.72
N ASP A 178 1.68 16.96 13.52
CA ASP A 178 1.69 16.72 14.97
C ASP A 178 1.80 15.22 15.28
N PHE A 179 1.05 14.36 14.56
CA PHE A 179 1.20 12.91 14.67
C PHE A 179 2.66 12.46 14.48
N LYS A 180 3.36 12.99 13.47
CA LYS A 180 4.78 12.67 13.24
C LYS A 180 5.66 13.13 14.39
N ARG A 181 5.43 14.35 14.93
CA ARG A 181 6.16 14.89 16.10
C ARG A 181 6.00 14.00 17.33
N GLU A 182 4.77 13.62 17.65
CA GLU A 182 4.45 12.70 18.76
C GLU A 182 5.11 11.32 18.57
N ASN A 183 5.33 10.89 17.34
CA ASN A 183 6.08 9.68 17.00
C ASN A 183 7.60 9.92 16.93
N GLY A 184 8.09 11.08 17.40
CA GLY A 184 9.49 11.38 17.62
C GLY A 184 10.28 11.81 16.39
N TYR A 185 9.62 12.34 15.34
CA TYR A 185 10.30 13.05 14.26
C TYR A 185 10.57 14.51 14.65
N SER A 186 11.77 15.01 14.37
CA SER A 186 12.11 16.42 14.45
C SER A 186 11.53 17.22 13.26
N GLU A 187 11.49 18.55 13.37
CA GLU A 187 11.06 19.42 12.29
C GLU A 187 11.94 19.25 11.05
N LEU A 188 13.25 19.07 11.24
CA LEU A 188 14.19 18.85 10.13
C LEU A 188 13.91 17.54 9.41
N GLU A 189 13.72 16.43 10.14
CA GLU A 189 13.36 15.14 9.54
C GLU A 189 12.03 15.20 8.78
N ILE A 190 11.04 15.91 9.31
CA ILE A 190 9.74 16.09 8.66
C ILE A 190 9.90 16.89 7.36
N ALA A 191 10.66 17.97 7.37
CA ALA A 191 10.91 18.81 6.19
C ALA A 191 11.69 18.05 5.11
N ASN A 192 12.80 17.39 5.48
CA ASN A 192 13.63 16.61 4.57
C ASN A 192 12.85 15.46 3.92
N LYS A 193 12.09 14.72 4.72
CA LYS A 193 11.26 13.62 4.23
C LYS A 193 10.15 14.11 3.31
N ARG A 194 9.53 15.24 3.62
CA ARG A 194 8.51 15.84 2.77
C ARG A 194 9.11 16.21 1.42
N GLN A 195 10.25 16.88 1.39
CA GLN A 195 10.93 17.28 0.16
C GLN A 195 11.33 16.05 -0.69
N ALA A 196 11.87 15.00 -0.08
CA ALA A 196 12.26 13.79 -0.78
C ALA A 196 11.08 13.07 -1.46
N ILE A 197 9.89 13.03 -0.80
CA ILE A 197 8.76 12.25 -1.29
C ILE A 197 7.80 13.05 -2.19
N GLU A 198 7.87 14.39 -2.17
CA GLU A 198 6.90 15.27 -2.82
C GLU A 198 6.86 15.08 -4.35
N ASN A 199 8.00 14.75 -4.97
CA ASN A 199 8.11 14.54 -6.42
C ASN A 199 7.69 13.13 -6.87
N VAL A 200 7.67 12.15 -5.97
CA VAL A 200 7.45 10.74 -6.33
C VAL A 200 6.09 10.21 -5.86
N MET A 201 5.49 10.84 -4.87
CA MET A 201 4.19 10.45 -4.32
C MET A 201 3.10 11.44 -4.73
N ILE A 202 2.30 11.08 -5.72
CA ILE A 202 1.21 11.92 -6.23
C ILE A 202 -0.11 11.45 -5.61
N THR A 203 -0.62 12.25 -4.65
CA THR A 203 -1.91 11.99 -4.00
C THR A 203 -3.08 12.44 -4.87
N GLU A 204 -4.23 11.81 -4.68
CA GLU A 204 -5.49 12.15 -5.34
C GLU A 204 -6.60 12.30 -4.29
N THR A 205 -7.75 12.87 -4.69
CA THR A 205 -8.88 12.98 -3.79
C THR A 205 -9.61 11.64 -3.64
N LYS A 206 -10.36 11.49 -2.55
CA LYS A 206 -11.21 10.31 -2.34
C LYS A 206 -12.18 10.08 -3.50
N ARG A 207 -12.72 11.16 -4.07
CA ARG A 207 -13.62 11.12 -5.22
C ARG A 207 -12.94 10.58 -6.47
N MET A 208 -11.73 11.06 -6.78
CA MET A 208 -10.97 10.58 -7.95
C MET A 208 -10.70 9.08 -7.90
N HIS A 209 -10.39 8.54 -6.70
CA HIS A 209 -10.23 7.09 -6.53
C HIS A 209 -11.52 6.34 -6.80
N ILE A 210 -12.66 6.78 -6.23
CA ILE A 210 -13.96 6.13 -6.39
C ILE A 210 -14.43 6.19 -7.85
N ASP A 211 -14.33 7.34 -8.50
CA ASP A 211 -14.74 7.53 -9.90
C ASP A 211 -13.91 6.61 -10.82
N ARG A 212 -12.59 6.57 -10.64
CA ARG A 212 -11.71 5.68 -11.42
C ARG A 212 -12.03 4.20 -11.22
N LEU A 213 -12.30 3.76 -9.99
CA LEU A 213 -12.68 2.38 -9.70
C LEU A 213 -13.99 2.02 -10.40
N LYS A 214 -14.97 2.91 -10.38
CA LYS A 214 -16.22 2.74 -11.09
C LYS A 214 -16.01 2.64 -12.61
N ASP A 215 -15.18 3.51 -13.17
CA ASP A 215 -14.86 3.50 -14.62
C ASP A 215 -14.12 2.20 -15.03
N CYS A 216 -13.37 1.58 -14.11
CA CYS A 216 -12.73 0.28 -14.33
C CYS A 216 -13.69 -0.91 -14.25
N GLY A 217 -14.93 -0.72 -13.78
CA GLY A 217 -15.96 -1.76 -13.70
C GLY A 217 -16.40 -2.16 -12.30
N PHE A 218 -15.76 -1.65 -11.23
CA PHE A 218 -16.20 -1.93 -9.87
C PHE A 218 -17.51 -1.18 -9.56
N MET A 219 -18.60 -1.92 -9.37
CA MET A 219 -19.93 -1.33 -9.12
C MET A 219 -20.08 -0.83 -7.70
N GLU A 220 -19.42 -1.48 -6.74
CA GLU A 220 -19.46 -1.14 -5.33
C GLU A 220 -18.07 -0.88 -4.80
N THR A 221 -17.86 0.32 -4.28
CA THR A 221 -16.63 0.74 -3.60
C THR A 221 -16.98 1.39 -2.28
N SER A 222 -16.52 0.78 -1.19
CA SER A 222 -16.70 1.28 0.17
C SER A 222 -15.39 1.82 0.74
N CYS A 223 -15.41 3.03 1.29
CA CYS A 223 -14.32 3.50 2.14
C CYS A 223 -14.55 2.96 3.55
N TYR A 224 -13.84 1.90 3.93
CA TYR A 224 -14.04 1.21 5.20
C TYR A 224 -13.11 1.67 6.32
N PHE A 225 -12.07 2.42 5.97
CA PHE A 225 -11.12 2.98 6.93
C PHE A 225 -10.73 4.40 6.49
N GLN A 226 -10.64 5.31 7.46
CA GLN A 226 -10.02 6.61 7.27
C GLN A 226 -9.40 7.07 8.59
N CYS A 227 -8.12 7.45 8.54
CA CYS A 227 -7.43 8.12 9.62
C CYS A 227 -6.65 9.30 9.06
N LEU A 228 -7.07 10.52 9.44
CA LEU A 228 -6.60 11.78 8.84
C LEU A 228 -6.76 11.75 7.31
N ASN A 229 -5.64 11.85 6.59
CA ASN A 229 -5.56 11.80 5.12
C ASN A 229 -5.11 10.43 4.58
N PHE A 230 -5.26 9.36 5.35
CA PHE A 230 -5.07 7.99 4.90
C PHE A 230 -6.40 7.27 4.87
N VAL A 231 -6.71 6.67 3.73
CA VAL A 231 -7.99 5.99 3.50
C VAL A 231 -7.76 4.58 2.97
N SER A 232 -8.72 3.68 3.23
CA SER A 232 -8.74 2.38 2.57
C SER A 232 -10.11 2.12 1.93
N PHE A 233 -10.07 1.65 0.70
CA PHE A 233 -11.22 1.29 -0.11
C PHE A 233 -11.29 -0.22 -0.27
N LEU A 234 -12.49 -0.76 -0.27
CA LEU A 234 -12.82 -2.12 -0.65
C LEU A 234 -13.74 -2.06 -1.87
N SER A 235 -13.34 -2.69 -2.96
CA SER A 235 -14.14 -2.79 -4.19
C SER A 235 -14.36 -4.25 -4.55
N VAL A 236 -15.60 -4.61 -4.83
CA VAL A 236 -16.03 -5.98 -5.17
C VAL A 236 -16.28 -6.08 -6.68
N LYS A 237 -15.80 -7.17 -7.30
CA LYS A 237 -16.10 -7.53 -8.72
C LYS A 237 -17.40 -8.29 -8.86
#